data_98a26b90f92700356974a5eabf01d2d4
#
_entry.id   98a26b90f92700356974a5eabf01d2d4
#
_cell.length_a   1.000
_cell.length_b   1.000
_cell.length_c   1.000
_cell.angle_alpha   90.00
_cell.angle_beta   90.00
_cell.angle_gamma   90.00
#
_symmetry.space_group_name_H-M   'P 1'
#
loop_
_entity.id
_entity.type
_entity.pdbx_description
1 polymer ?
#
loop_
_entity_poly.entity_id
_entity_poly.type
_entity_poly.pdbx_seq_one_letter_code
_entity_poly.pdbx_strand_id
1 'polypeptide(L)'
;TIMEESAEFMEKLNSGAKLPMFTSCCPGWIQHVEKVHPHLMPQVSTCGSPMEMMGALIRNQFKNEDVYSVAIMPCTAKKFEASRPELEKDGKRLVDLVLTTQELGRMIKEAGIDFAKLPDSKPDSPLGDYTGAGVIFGVTGGVTEAVIRRVLGDASPDTLQTIAECGVRGLDGIKAFDVS
;
A
#
# COMPACT_ATOMS: atom_id res chain seq x y z
N THR A 1 -6.54 -2.74 -1.99
CA THR A 1 -5.85 -3.28 -0.80
C THR A 1 -6.79 -3.33 0.40
N ILE A 2 -7.32 -2.20 0.90
CA ILE A 2 -8.16 -2.17 2.11
C ILE A 2 -9.31 -3.18 2.03
N MET A 3 -10.06 -3.19 0.94
CA MET A 3 -11.21 -4.09 0.76
C MET A 3 -10.79 -5.55 0.75
N GLU A 4 -9.76 -5.89 -0.01
CA GLU A 4 -9.28 -7.27 -0.16
C GLU A 4 -8.63 -7.78 1.12
N GLU A 5 -7.74 -6.99 1.72
CA GLU A 5 -7.01 -7.41 2.92
C GLU A 5 -7.93 -7.53 4.15
N SER A 6 -8.93 -6.63 4.28
CA SER A 6 -9.95 -6.77 5.33
C SER A 6 -10.86 -7.97 5.11
N ALA A 7 -11.23 -8.29 3.86
CA ALA A 7 -12.01 -9.48 3.54
C ALA A 7 -11.23 -10.76 3.86
N GLU A 8 -9.97 -10.84 3.47
CA GLU A 8 -9.08 -11.96 3.81
C GLU A 8 -8.94 -12.12 5.33
N PHE A 9 -8.78 -11.03 6.05
CA PHE A 9 -8.68 -11.07 7.51
C PHE A 9 -9.95 -11.62 8.16
N MET A 10 -11.13 -11.15 7.73
CA MET A 10 -12.41 -11.65 8.23
C MET A 10 -12.65 -13.10 7.88
N GLU A 11 -12.25 -13.54 6.69
CA GLU A 11 -12.33 -14.95 6.29
C GLU A 11 -11.44 -15.83 7.19
N LYS A 12 -10.19 -15.40 7.44
CA LYS A 12 -9.27 -16.11 8.34
C LYS A 12 -9.82 -16.21 9.77
N LEU A 13 -10.42 -15.14 10.29
CA LEU A 13 -11.06 -15.15 11.61
C LEU A 13 -12.21 -16.15 11.68
N ASN A 14 -13.09 -16.15 10.68
CA ASN A 14 -14.30 -16.98 10.65
C ASN A 14 -14.00 -18.45 10.37
N SER A 15 -12.97 -18.75 9.61
CA SER A 15 -12.57 -20.12 9.26
C SER A 15 -11.71 -20.82 10.32
N GLY A 16 -11.30 -20.10 11.38
CA GLY A 16 -10.38 -20.64 12.38
C GLY A 16 -8.95 -20.85 11.84
N ALA A 17 -8.56 -20.10 10.81
CA ALA A 17 -7.22 -20.14 10.27
C ALA A 17 -6.18 -19.71 11.32
N LYS A 18 -4.92 -20.12 11.09
CA LYS A 18 -3.84 -19.77 11.99
C LYS A 18 -3.57 -18.27 12.00
N LEU A 19 -3.65 -17.66 13.16
CA LEU A 19 -3.30 -16.27 13.40
C LEU A 19 -1.94 -16.16 14.13
N PRO A 20 -1.30 -14.98 14.19
CA PRO A 20 -1.75 -13.70 13.60
C PRO A 20 -1.67 -13.69 12.06
N MET A 21 -2.44 -12.82 11.41
CA MET A 21 -2.24 -12.45 10.02
C MET A 21 -1.26 -11.28 9.94
N PHE A 22 -0.27 -11.39 9.08
CA PHE A 22 0.69 -10.33 8.82
C PHE A 22 0.34 -9.61 7.51
N THR A 23 0.36 -8.27 7.51
CA THR A 23 0.16 -7.50 6.29
C THR A 23 1.34 -7.65 5.33
N SER A 24 1.09 -7.56 4.03
CA SER A 24 2.07 -7.81 2.95
C SER A 24 2.55 -6.55 2.23
N CYS A 25 2.11 -5.36 2.65
CA CYS A 25 2.38 -4.11 1.93
C CYS A 25 3.86 -3.66 1.95
N CYS A 26 4.69 -4.19 2.85
CA CYS A 26 6.10 -3.84 2.98
C CYS A 26 7.00 -4.89 2.31
N PRO A 27 7.65 -4.60 1.15
CA PRO A 27 8.48 -5.58 0.47
C PRO A 27 9.75 -5.96 1.24
N GLY A 28 10.26 -5.08 2.09
CA GLY A 28 11.36 -5.40 2.99
C GLY A 28 10.98 -6.43 4.04
N TRP A 29 9.77 -6.31 4.60
CA TRP A 29 9.18 -7.30 5.51
C TRP A 29 8.99 -8.65 4.81
N ILE A 30 8.37 -8.65 3.63
CA ILE A 30 8.14 -9.89 2.86
C ILE A 30 9.46 -10.61 2.59
N GLN A 31 10.47 -9.90 2.11
CA GLN A 31 11.79 -10.49 1.86
C GLN A 31 12.44 -11.02 3.14
N HIS A 32 12.26 -10.34 4.28
CA HIS A 32 12.74 -10.83 5.56
C HIS A 32 12.05 -12.13 5.97
N VAL A 33 10.73 -12.20 5.85
CA VAL A 33 9.98 -13.43 6.16
C VAL A 33 10.41 -14.57 5.25
N GLU A 34 10.50 -14.35 3.95
CA GLU A 34 10.93 -15.37 2.98
C GLU A 34 12.29 -15.97 3.33
N LYS A 35 13.24 -15.13 3.76
CA LYS A 35 14.62 -15.57 3.99
C LYS A 35 14.90 -16.07 5.40
N VAL A 36 14.27 -15.45 6.40
CA VAL A 36 14.61 -15.67 7.81
C VAL A 36 13.53 -16.46 8.54
N HIS A 37 12.27 -16.25 8.17
CA HIS A 37 11.12 -16.87 8.84
C HIS A 37 10.13 -17.52 7.85
N PRO A 38 10.58 -18.41 6.93
CA PRO A 38 9.71 -18.97 5.90
C PRO A 38 8.50 -19.72 6.46
N HIS A 39 8.57 -20.20 7.69
CA HIS A 39 7.45 -20.84 8.39
C HIS A 39 6.27 -19.91 8.70
N LEU A 40 6.47 -18.58 8.62
CA LEU A 40 5.43 -17.57 8.80
C LEU A 40 4.71 -17.20 7.48
N MET A 41 5.24 -17.60 6.33
CA MET A 41 4.63 -17.29 5.02
C MET A 41 3.14 -17.63 4.93
N PRO A 42 2.65 -18.77 5.48
CA PRO A 42 1.22 -19.07 5.45
C PRO A 42 0.34 -18.09 6.23
N GLN A 43 0.93 -17.28 7.10
CA GLN A 43 0.22 -16.27 7.90
C GLN A 43 0.32 -14.87 7.29
N VAL A 44 1.13 -14.68 6.26
CA VAL A 44 1.20 -13.41 5.51
C VAL A 44 -0.05 -13.26 4.64
N SER A 45 -0.57 -12.04 4.54
CA SER A 45 -1.67 -11.73 3.62
C SER A 45 -1.27 -12.04 2.18
N THR A 46 -2.21 -12.59 1.42
CA THR A 46 -2.04 -12.85 -0.01
C THR A 46 -2.23 -11.62 -0.89
N CYS A 47 -2.66 -10.51 -0.28
CA CYS A 47 -2.84 -9.24 -0.99
C CYS A 47 -1.51 -8.68 -1.47
N GLY A 48 -1.49 -8.16 -2.68
CA GLY A 48 -0.38 -7.33 -3.16
C GLY A 48 -0.30 -6.00 -2.40
N SER A 49 0.85 -5.35 -2.48
CA SER A 49 0.95 -3.99 -1.94
C SER A 49 0.01 -3.02 -2.65
N PRO A 50 -0.37 -1.89 -2.02
CA PRO A 50 -1.18 -0.86 -2.68
C PRO A 50 -0.62 -0.40 -4.02
N MET A 51 0.70 -0.36 -4.18
CA MET A 51 1.37 -0.01 -5.42
C MET A 51 1.10 -1.05 -6.51
N GLU A 52 1.32 -2.32 -6.23
CA GLU A 52 1.13 -3.40 -7.20
C GLU A 52 -0.35 -3.61 -7.53
N MET A 53 -1.24 -3.51 -6.55
CA MET A 53 -2.68 -3.61 -6.79
C MET A 53 -3.19 -2.46 -7.65
N MET A 54 -2.67 -1.24 -7.48
CA MET A 54 -3.00 -0.10 -8.36
C MET A 54 -2.44 -0.33 -9.77
N GLY A 55 -1.22 -0.84 -9.89
CA GLY A 55 -0.64 -1.24 -11.19
C GLY A 55 -1.51 -2.26 -11.92
N ALA A 56 -2.01 -3.26 -11.21
CA ALA A 56 -2.94 -4.27 -11.76
C ALA A 56 -4.26 -3.63 -12.24
N LEU A 57 -4.82 -2.68 -11.48
CA LEU A 57 -6.03 -1.95 -11.88
C LEU A 57 -5.78 -1.11 -13.13
N ILE A 58 -4.67 -0.38 -13.19
CA ILE A 58 -4.28 0.42 -14.36
C ILE A 58 -4.16 -0.49 -15.60
N ARG A 59 -3.43 -1.61 -15.49
CA ARG A 59 -3.29 -2.58 -16.58
C ARG A 59 -4.64 -3.14 -17.06
N ASN A 60 -5.57 -3.37 -16.14
CA ASN A 60 -6.89 -3.85 -16.49
C ASN A 60 -7.78 -2.77 -17.12
N GLN A 61 -7.74 -1.55 -16.58
CA GLN A 61 -8.52 -0.41 -17.08
C GLN A 61 -8.10 -0.03 -18.49
N PHE A 62 -6.81 0.01 -18.77
CA PHE A 62 -6.20 0.45 -20.02
C PHE A 62 -5.64 -0.72 -20.84
N LYS A 63 -6.27 -1.90 -20.75
CA LYS A 63 -5.77 -3.16 -21.38
C LYS A 63 -5.54 -3.09 -22.88
N ASN A 64 -6.22 -2.17 -23.59
CA ASN A 64 -6.12 -1.98 -25.02
C ASN A 64 -5.17 -0.83 -25.41
N GLU A 65 -4.47 -0.24 -24.45
CA GLU A 65 -3.59 0.90 -24.64
C GLU A 65 -2.15 0.50 -24.29
N ASP A 66 -1.19 1.19 -24.89
CA ASP A 66 0.22 1.04 -24.52
C ASP A 66 0.55 1.98 -23.36
N VAL A 67 0.36 1.46 -22.15
CA VAL A 67 0.54 2.20 -20.89
C VAL A 67 1.88 1.88 -20.26
N TYR A 68 2.61 2.92 -19.89
CA TYR A 68 3.81 2.84 -19.07
C TYR A 68 3.52 3.40 -17.68
N SER A 69 3.45 2.53 -16.67
CA SER A 69 3.09 2.90 -15.31
C SER A 69 4.32 3.26 -14.48
N VAL A 70 4.31 4.44 -13.89
CA VAL A 70 5.38 4.94 -13.02
C VAL A 70 4.83 5.21 -11.63
N ALA A 71 5.41 4.58 -10.62
CA ALA A 71 5.07 4.82 -9.23
C ALA A 71 6.11 5.76 -8.58
N ILE A 72 5.62 6.79 -7.89
CA ILE A 72 6.44 7.68 -7.07
C ILE A 72 6.30 7.23 -5.61
N MET A 73 7.39 6.75 -5.02
CA MET A 73 7.36 6.10 -3.71
C MET A 73 8.46 6.65 -2.79
N PRO A 74 8.22 6.78 -1.48
CA PRO A 74 9.25 7.19 -0.54
C PRO A 74 10.23 6.06 -0.17
N CYS A 75 10.02 4.85 -0.69
CA CYS A 75 10.70 3.63 -0.27
C CYS A 75 11.46 2.98 -1.43
N THR A 76 12.77 2.74 -1.25
CA THR A 76 13.61 2.06 -2.26
C THR A 76 13.26 0.58 -2.46
N ALA A 77 12.72 -0.09 -1.42
CA ALA A 77 12.32 -1.49 -1.50
C ALA A 77 11.19 -1.72 -2.53
N LYS A 78 10.42 -0.69 -2.87
CA LYS A 78 9.39 -0.73 -3.92
C LYS A 78 9.97 -0.96 -5.32
N LYS A 79 11.22 -0.53 -5.57
CA LYS A 79 11.94 -0.85 -6.81
C LYS A 79 12.19 -2.36 -6.94
N PHE A 80 12.58 -2.99 -5.84
CA PHE A 80 12.74 -4.44 -5.80
C PHE A 80 11.41 -5.15 -5.99
N GLU A 81 10.35 -4.72 -5.31
CA GLU A 81 9.01 -5.30 -5.43
C GLU A 81 8.54 -5.30 -6.89
N ALA A 82 8.59 -4.15 -7.58
CA ALA A 82 8.20 -4.03 -8.97
C ALA A 82 9.05 -4.86 -9.95
N SER A 83 10.20 -5.38 -9.52
CA SER A 83 11.07 -6.24 -10.33
C SER A 83 10.85 -7.74 -10.10
N ARG A 84 9.96 -8.12 -9.20
CA ARG A 84 9.71 -9.53 -8.86
C ARG A 84 8.95 -10.23 -9.99
N PRO A 85 9.48 -11.36 -10.52
CA PRO A 85 8.82 -12.06 -11.63
C PRO A 85 7.41 -12.57 -11.32
N GLU A 86 7.14 -12.91 -10.06
CA GLU A 86 5.83 -13.37 -9.59
C GLU A 86 4.74 -12.27 -9.62
N LEU A 87 5.13 -11.00 -9.78
CA LEU A 87 4.22 -9.86 -9.93
C LEU A 87 4.04 -9.44 -11.41
N GLU A 88 4.60 -10.21 -12.34
CA GLU A 88 4.34 -10.01 -13.76
C GLU A 88 3.04 -10.68 -14.18
N LYS A 89 2.31 -10.03 -15.08
CA LYS A 89 1.12 -10.58 -15.71
C LYS A 89 1.24 -10.48 -17.22
N ASP A 90 1.03 -11.59 -17.91
CA ASP A 90 1.13 -11.68 -19.37
C ASP A 90 2.48 -11.17 -19.92
N GLY A 91 3.57 -11.44 -19.19
CA GLY A 91 4.92 -11.01 -19.53
C GLY A 91 5.20 -9.51 -19.35
N LYS A 92 4.32 -8.79 -18.67
CA LYS A 92 4.45 -7.37 -18.36
C LYS A 92 4.44 -7.14 -16.84
N ARG A 93 5.29 -6.26 -16.37
CA ARG A 93 5.26 -5.80 -14.97
C ARG A 93 3.95 -5.05 -14.71
N LEU A 94 3.45 -5.18 -13.50
CA LEU A 94 2.29 -4.38 -13.06
C LEU A 94 2.67 -2.89 -12.94
N VAL A 95 3.89 -2.61 -12.47
CA VAL A 95 4.48 -1.28 -12.41
C VAL A 95 5.80 -1.32 -13.18
N ASP A 96 5.94 -0.50 -14.21
CA ASP A 96 7.12 -0.51 -15.08
C ASP A 96 8.34 0.11 -14.43
N LEU A 97 8.13 1.22 -13.70
CA LEU A 97 9.20 1.98 -13.07
C LEU A 97 8.76 2.49 -11.69
N VAL A 98 9.67 2.42 -10.75
CA VAL A 98 9.53 3.08 -9.44
C VAL A 98 10.59 4.15 -9.30
N LEU A 99 10.16 5.39 -9.08
CA LEU A 99 11.01 6.50 -8.69
C LEU A 99 10.84 6.77 -7.19
N THR A 100 11.92 7.04 -6.51
CA THR A 100 11.82 7.59 -5.16
C THR A 100 11.44 9.07 -5.22
N THR A 101 10.83 9.57 -4.16
CA THR A 101 10.51 11.01 -4.03
C THR A 101 11.77 11.88 -4.22
N GLN A 102 12.93 11.40 -3.75
CA GLN A 102 14.20 12.10 -3.92
C GLN A 102 14.67 12.11 -5.38
N GLU A 103 14.51 11.01 -6.11
CA GLU A 103 14.84 10.93 -7.53
C GLU A 103 13.95 11.84 -8.35
N LEU A 104 12.65 11.87 -8.10
CA LEU A 104 11.74 12.81 -8.74
C LEU A 104 12.16 14.27 -8.46
N GLY A 105 12.51 14.60 -7.20
CA GLY A 105 13.00 15.93 -6.84
C GLY A 105 14.28 16.33 -7.59
N ARG A 106 15.18 15.37 -7.86
CA ARG A 106 16.36 15.60 -8.72
C ARG A 106 15.96 15.84 -10.17
N MET A 107 15.10 15.00 -10.73
CA MET A 107 14.61 15.17 -12.11
C MET A 107 14.00 16.55 -12.35
N ILE A 108 13.17 17.03 -11.40
CA ILE A 108 12.57 18.37 -11.46
C ILE A 108 13.66 19.46 -11.53
N LYS A 109 14.69 19.36 -10.69
CA LYS A 109 15.81 20.31 -10.67
C LYS A 109 16.64 20.25 -11.96
N GLU A 110 16.96 19.06 -12.45
CA GLU A 110 17.72 18.84 -13.69
C GLU A 110 16.97 19.33 -14.92
N ALA A 111 15.64 19.24 -14.92
CA ALA A 111 14.78 19.82 -15.95
C ALA A 111 14.69 21.35 -15.89
N GLY A 112 15.31 22.01 -14.91
CA GLY A 112 15.27 23.46 -14.74
C GLY A 112 13.91 24.00 -14.30
N ILE A 113 13.05 23.16 -13.74
CA ILE A 113 11.70 23.53 -13.30
C ILE A 113 11.78 24.21 -11.93
N ASP A 114 11.34 25.46 -11.84
CA ASP A 114 11.15 26.17 -10.57
C ASP A 114 9.82 25.70 -9.93
N PHE A 115 9.93 24.62 -9.15
CA PHE A 115 8.77 23.96 -8.54
C PHE A 115 7.94 24.91 -7.66
N ALA A 116 8.59 25.87 -7.00
CA ALA A 116 7.90 26.81 -6.12
C ALA A 116 7.03 27.84 -6.88
N LYS A 117 7.28 28.02 -8.19
CA LYS A 117 6.52 28.96 -9.04
C LYS A 117 5.50 28.28 -9.93
N LEU A 118 5.35 26.96 -9.85
CA LEU A 118 4.32 26.26 -10.62
C LEU A 118 2.93 26.66 -10.12
N PRO A 119 1.98 26.89 -11.02
CA PRO A 119 0.59 27.07 -10.62
C PRO A 119 0.02 25.75 -10.14
N ASP A 120 -0.92 25.82 -9.21
CA ASP A 120 -1.67 24.66 -8.77
C ASP A 120 -2.47 24.05 -9.92
N SER A 121 -2.45 22.73 -10.03
CA SER A 121 -3.28 21.99 -10.97
C SER A 121 -3.90 20.77 -10.28
N LYS A 122 -5.02 20.31 -10.83
CA LYS A 122 -5.64 19.07 -10.35
C LYS A 122 -4.99 17.88 -11.05
N PRO A 123 -4.75 16.77 -10.32
CA PRO A 123 -4.35 15.52 -10.97
C PRO A 123 -5.51 14.96 -11.82
N ASP A 124 -5.16 14.19 -12.83
CA ASP A 124 -6.13 13.35 -13.51
C ASP A 124 -6.64 12.26 -12.56
N SER A 125 -7.92 11.94 -12.67
CA SER A 125 -8.58 10.97 -11.77
C SER A 125 -9.31 9.89 -12.56
N PRO A 126 -8.61 9.08 -13.38
CA PRO A 126 -9.24 8.07 -14.24
C PRO A 126 -9.98 6.97 -13.46
N LEU A 127 -9.63 6.79 -12.18
CA LEU A 127 -10.24 5.82 -11.26
C LEU A 127 -11.08 6.49 -10.15
N GLY A 128 -11.40 7.78 -10.30
CA GLY A 128 -12.14 8.56 -9.33
C GLY A 128 -11.24 9.26 -8.30
N ASP A 129 -11.88 9.95 -7.36
CA ASP A 129 -11.18 10.69 -6.31
C ASP A 129 -10.60 9.75 -5.24
N TYR A 130 -9.51 10.19 -4.61
CA TYR A 130 -8.91 9.46 -3.49
C TYR A 130 -9.82 9.49 -2.25
N THR A 131 -9.69 8.47 -1.41
CA THR A 131 -10.40 8.37 -0.14
C THR A 131 -9.53 8.86 1.03
N GLY A 132 -10.17 9.25 2.14
CA GLY A 132 -9.45 9.59 3.38
C GLY A 132 -8.55 8.44 3.88
N ALA A 133 -8.94 7.19 3.66
CA ALA A 133 -8.12 6.02 3.97
C ALA A 133 -6.84 5.97 3.12
N GLY A 134 -6.90 6.39 1.85
CA GLY A 134 -5.71 6.50 0.99
C GLY A 134 -4.69 7.52 1.51
N VAL A 135 -5.15 8.60 2.11
CA VAL A 135 -4.29 9.65 2.69
C VAL A 135 -3.42 9.11 3.83
N ILE A 136 -3.99 8.26 4.71
CA ILE A 136 -3.25 7.72 5.85
C ILE A 136 -2.22 6.66 5.48
N PHE A 137 -2.22 6.13 4.24
CA PHE A 137 -1.23 5.16 3.77
C PHE A 137 0.20 5.71 3.77
N GLY A 138 0.36 7.01 3.65
CA GLY A 138 1.68 7.66 3.69
C GLY A 138 2.35 7.68 5.07
N VAL A 139 1.67 7.22 6.11
CA VAL A 139 2.17 7.19 7.49
C VAL A 139 2.40 5.75 7.92
N THR A 140 3.46 5.50 8.70
CA THR A 140 3.73 4.18 9.29
C THR A 140 2.51 3.70 10.09
N GLY A 141 2.06 2.47 9.80
CA GLY A 141 0.85 1.89 10.39
C GLY A 141 -0.46 2.29 9.67
N GLY A 142 -0.41 3.18 8.68
CA GLY A 142 -1.61 3.69 8.01
C GLY A 142 -2.41 2.63 7.26
N VAL A 143 -1.75 1.66 6.62
CA VAL A 143 -2.44 0.54 5.95
C VAL A 143 -3.17 -0.32 6.98
N THR A 144 -2.51 -0.68 8.08
CA THR A 144 -3.12 -1.46 9.17
C THR A 144 -4.32 -0.74 9.75
N GLU A 145 -4.20 0.57 10.03
CA GLU A 145 -5.33 1.37 10.51
C GLU A 145 -6.50 1.37 9.53
N ALA A 146 -6.24 1.52 8.24
CA ALA A 146 -7.28 1.51 7.22
C ALA A 146 -8.03 0.17 7.14
N VAL A 147 -7.30 -0.95 7.28
CA VAL A 147 -7.89 -2.30 7.33
C VAL A 147 -8.77 -2.45 8.57
N ILE A 148 -8.28 -2.04 9.75
CA ILE A 148 -9.02 -2.10 11.00
C ILE A 148 -10.32 -1.28 10.91
N ARG A 149 -10.25 -0.04 10.40
CA ARG A 149 -11.42 0.81 10.19
C ARG A 149 -12.48 0.10 9.32
N ARG A 150 -12.03 -0.58 8.28
CA ARG A 150 -12.93 -1.33 7.40
C ARG A 150 -13.54 -2.56 8.07
N VAL A 151 -12.78 -3.28 8.88
CA VAL A 151 -13.24 -4.47 9.63
C VAL A 151 -14.31 -4.09 10.65
N LEU A 152 -14.17 -2.95 11.30
CA LEU A 152 -15.12 -2.44 12.28
C LEU A 152 -16.41 -1.87 11.66
N GLY A 153 -16.52 -1.86 10.34
CA GLY A 153 -17.68 -1.34 9.61
C GLY A 153 -17.73 0.19 9.58
N ASP A 154 -18.94 0.74 9.55
CA ASP A 154 -19.14 2.19 9.65
C ASP A 154 -18.73 2.64 11.05
N ALA A 155 -17.46 2.88 11.22
CA ALA A 155 -16.88 3.26 12.47
C ALA A 155 -17.52 4.56 12.95
N SER A 156 -18.18 4.50 14.10
CA SER A 156 -18.68 5.68 14.76
C SER A 156 -17.53 6.68 15.02
N PRO A 157 -17.80 7.97 15.16
CA PRO A 157 -16.79 8.95 15.55
C PRO A 157 -15.96 8.49 16.76
N ASP A 158 -16.60 7.86 17.74
CA ASP A 158 -15.95 7.36 18.95
C ASP A 158 -14.95 6.22 18.63
N THR A 159 -15.32 5.28 17.77
CA THR A 159 -14.42 4.22 17.32
C THR A 159 -13.22 4.78 16.56
N LEU A 160 -13.44 5.74 15.66
CA LEU A 160 -12.37 6.40 14.92
C LEU A 160 -11.43 7.18 15.86
N GLN A 161 -11.98 7.83 16.87
CA GLN A 161 -11.20 8.51 17.89
C GLN A 161 -10.38 7.52 18.71
N THR A 162 -10.98 6.43 19.16
CA THR A 162 -10.27 5.34 19.89
C THR A 162 -9.11 4.80 19.08
N ILE A 163 -9.31 4.47 17.79
CA ILE A 163 -8.24 4.01 16.91
C ILE A 163 -7.11 5.04 16.76
N ALA A 164 -7.47 6.31 16.66
CA ALA A 164 -6.49 7.39 16.57
C ALA A 164 -5.68 7.56 17.87
N GLU A 165 -6.36 7.48 19.02
CA GLU A 165 -5.76 7.57 20.36
C GLU A 165 -4.88 6.35 20.69
N CYS A 166 -5.23 5.15 20.23
CA CYS A 166 -4.40 3.96 20.34
C CYS A 166 -3.06 4.08 19.60
N GLY A 167 -2.90 5.11 18.78
CA GLY A 167 -1.64 5.44 18.14
C GLY A 167 -1.11 4.39 17.17
N VAL A 168 -1.99 3.76 16.39
CA VAL A 168 -1.61 2.78 15.33
C VAL A 168 -0.58 3.37 14.39
N ARG A 169 -0.73 4.65 14.06
CA ARG A 169 0.18 5.40 13.20
C ARG A 169 1.34 6.01 13.98
N GLY A 170 2.48 6.19 13.30
CA GLY A 170 3.64 6.91 13.82
C GLY A 170 4.87 6.02 14.00
N LEU A 171 5.98 6.63 14.42
CA LEU A 171 7.31 6.01 14.46
C LEU A 171 7.73 5.50 15.85
N ASP A 172 6.86 5.60 16.87
CA ASP A 172 7.21 5.27 18.24
C ASP A 172 7.18 3.76 18.51
N GLY A 173 8.24 3.08 18.14
CA GLY A 173 8.51 1.70 18.54
C GLY A 173 7.45 0.67 18.13
N ILE A 174 7.31 -0.37 18.96
CA ILE A 174 6.28 -1.42 18.80
C ILE A 174 5.00 -0.94 19.47
N LYS A 175 3.90 -1.05 18.77
CA LYS A 175 2.57 -0.67 19.27
C LYS A 175 1.65 -1.88 19.32
N ALA A 176 0.90 -1.98 20.38
CA ALA A 176 -0.16 -2.97 20.55
C ALA A 176 -1.41 -2.28 21.11
N PHE A 177 -2.57 -2.65 20.61
CA PHE A 177 -3.85 -2.13 21.08
C PHE A 177 -4.93 -3.17 20.82
N ASP A 178 -5.97 -3.13 21.63
CA ASP A 178 -7.15 -3.95 21.49
C ASP A 178 -8.29 -3.09 20.91
N VAL A 179 -9.07 -3.67 20.05
CA VAL A 179 -10.27 -3.05 19.49
C VAL A 179 -11.44 -3.98 19.77
N SER A 180 -12.30 -3.57 20.66
CA SER A 180 -13.51 -4.30 21.07
C SER A 180 -14.74 -3.78 20.34
#